data_d94bc57c1152dabc45ab99008057107c
#
_entry.id   d94bc57c1152dabc45ab99008057107c
#
_cell.length_a   1.000
_cell.length_b   1.000
_cell.length_c   1.000
_cell.angle_alpha   90.00
_cell.angle_beta   90.00
_cell.angle_gamma   90.00
#
_symmetry.space_group_name_H-M   'P 1'
#
loop_
_entity.id
_entity.type
_entity.pdbx_description
1 polymer ?
#
loop_
_entity_poly.entity_id
_entity_poly.type
_entity_poly.pdbx_seq_one_letter_code
_entity_poly.pdbx_strand_id
1 'polypeptide(L)'
;MLFKTPKPKVSPQNLTLSAPLFFDKKRFCLDLLTKDAVIVFRDALNASRIHFSNRFYEGEDIHTLVNESARFADIMISLAWQQYDWDEDICLIAVGGYGRGELHPYSDIDLLILMRRNKGARYQANIERFL
;
A
#
# COMPACT_ATOMS: atom_id res chain seq x y z
N MET A 1 -22.89 -2.55 13.49
CA MET A 1 -22.71 -3.28 12.22
C MET A 1 -21.31 -3.87 12.23
N LEU A 2 -21.18 -5.16 12.46
CA LEU A 2 -19.89 -5.86 12.55
C LEU A 2 -19.35 -6.06 11.13
N PHE A 3 -18.31 -5.34 10.77
CA PHE A 3 -17.58 -5.59 9.52
C PHE A 3 -16.81 -6.91 9.67
N LYS A 4 -17.33 -7.98 9.07
CA LYS A 4 -16.57 -9.21 8.88
C LYS A 4 -15.46 -8.90 7.87
N THR A 5 -14.23 -8.78 8.36
CA THR A 5 -13.04 -8.78 7.49
C THR A 5 -13.00 -10.13 6.77
N PRO A 6 -12.96 -10.17 5.43
CA PRO A 6 -12.71 -11.41 4.73
C PRO A 6 -11.33 -11.92 5.15
N LYS A 7 -11.26 -13.19 5.54
CA LYS A 7 -9.97 -13.83 5.81
C LYS A 7 -9.16 -13.79 4.52
N PRO A 8 -7.92 -13.26 4.55
CA PRO A 8 -7.07 -13.27 3.36
C PRO A 8 -6.85 -14.72 2.93
N LYS A 9 -7.30 -15.06 1.73
CA LYS A 9 -7.03 -16.35 1.08
C LYS A 9 -5.60 -16.42 0.51
N VAL A 10 -4.74 -15.48 0.86
CA VAL A 10 -3.32 -15.54 0.55
C VAL A 10 -2.65 -16.23 1.72
N SER A 11 -2.08 -17.40 1.45
CA SER A 11 -1.26 -18.13 2.41
C SER A 11 -0.24 -17.17 3.05
N PRO A 12 -0.10 -17.15 4.38
CA PRO A 12 0.82 -16.23 5.08
C PRO A 12 2.30 -16.41 4.70
N GLN A 13 2.62 -17.42 3.91
CA GLN A 13 3.99 -17.82 3.60
C GLN A 13 4.66 -17.00 2.50
N ASN A 14 3.95 -16.16 1.72
CA ASN A 14 4.54 -15.43 0.60
C ASN A 14 4.60 -13.90 0.77
N LEU A 15 4.30 -13.36 1.92
CA LEU A 15 4.41 -11.93 2.24
C LEU A 15 5.30 -11.68 3.46
N THR A 16 6.43 -12.36 3.55
CA THR A 16 7.55 -11.89 4.36
C THR A 16 8.36 -10.83 3.59
N LEU A 17 7.69 -9.80 3.09
CA LEU A 17 8.34 -8.54 2.87
C LEU A 17 8.67 -8.01 4.26
N SER A 18 9.93 -8.15 4.67
CA SER A 18 10.42 -7.53 5.90
C SER A 18 10.12 -6.04 5.77
N ALA A 19 9.26 -5.55 6.65
CA ALA A 19 8.95 -4.12 6.69
C ALA A 19 10.27 -3.36 6.89
N PRO A 20 10.46 -2.21 6.23
CA PRO A 20 11.63 -1.37 6.44
C PRO A 20 11.79 -1.08 7.93
N LEU A 21 13.02 -1.00 8.43
CA LEU A 21 13.33 -0.80 9.86
C LEU A 21 12.66 0.46 10.44
N PHE A 22 12.37 1.48 9.63
CA PHE A 22 11.70 2.70 10.07
C PHE A 22 10.18 2.56 10.21
N PHE A 23 9.58 1.45 9.72
CA PHE A 23 8.14 1.26 9.68
C PHE A 23 7.71 0.10 10.57
N ASP A 24 7.01 0.42 11.66
CA ASP A 24 6.39 -0.55 12.55
C ASP A 24 4.96 -0.87 12.08
N LYS A 25 4.82 -1.92 11.28
CA LYS A 25 3.52 -2.39 10.78
C LYS A 25 2.53 -2.70 11.91
N LYS A 26 3.00 -3.25 13.02
CA LYS A 26 2.15 -3.61 14.16
C LYS A 26 1.57 -2.37 14.81
N ARG A 27 2.39 -1.36 15.06
CA ARG A 27 1.97 -0.07 15.57
C ARG A 27 1.02 0.64 14.62
N PHE A 28 1.32 0.63 13.34
CA PHE A 28 0.47 1.20 12.30
C PHE A 28 -0.94 0.58 12.31
N CYS A 29 -1.05 -0.76 12.37
CA CYS A 29 -2.34 -1.44 12.45
C CYS A 29 -3.12 -1.10 13.73
N LEU A 30 -2.45 -0.93 14.87
CA LEU A 30 -3.09 -0.47 16.12
C LEU A 30 -3.60 0.96 15.99
N ASP A 31 -2.84 1.84 15.37
CA ASP A 31 -3.24 3.23 15.13
C ASP A 31 -4.47 3.32 14.21
N LEU A 32 -4.59 2.45 13.20
CA LEU A 32 -5.80 2.36 12.35
C LEU A 32 -7.08 1.98 13.11
N LEU A 33 -6.96 1.32 14.26
CA LEU A 33 -8.12 0.97 15.08
C LEU A 33 -8.64 2.13 15.94
N THR A 34 -7.80 3.14 16.19
CA THR A 34 -8.06 4.20 17.18
C THR A 34 -8.01 5.61 16.61
N LYS A 35 -7.49 5.79 15.40
CA LYS A 35 -7.26 7.09 14.75
C LYS A 35 -7.91 7.14 13.38
N ASP A 36 -8.04 8.33 12.83
CA ASP A 36 -8.46 8.53 11.45
C ASP A 36 -7.45 7.91 10.47
N ALA A 37 -7.95 7.05 9.57
CA ALA A 37 -7.11 6.30 8.64
C ALA A 37 -6.30 7.22 7.71
N VAL A 38 -6.90 8.31 7.21
CA VAL A 38 -6.22 9.26 6.32
C VAL A 38 -5.02 9.87 7.01
N ILE A 39 -5.16 10.22 8.30
CA ILE A 39 -4.05 10.78 9.10
C ILE A 39 -2.96 9.73 9.27
N VAL A 40 -3.32 8.49 9.63
CA VAL A 40 -2.35 7.40 9.86
C VAL A 40 -1.54 7.08 8.60
N PHE A 41 -2.21 6.97 7.46
CA PHE A 41 -1.54 6.73 6.17
C PHE A 41 -0.66 7.91 5.76
N ARG A 42 -1.15 9.14 5.86
CA ARG A 42 -0.40 10.35 5.54
C ARG A 42 0.87 10.48 6.37
N ASP A 43 0.79 10.24 7.66
CA ASP A 43 1.93 10.34 8.57
C ASP A 43 3.00 9.28 8.25
N ALA A 44 2.58 8.04 7.91
CA ALA A 44 3.49 6.99 7.46
C ALA A 44 4.19 7.34 6.13
N LEU A 45 3.44 7.88 5.16
CA LEU A 45 4.00 8.33 3.88
C LEU A 45 4.99 9.51 4.06
N ASN A 46 4.68 10.45 4.93
CA ASN A 46 5.59 11.55 5.24
C ASN A 46 6.88 11.05 5.91
N ALA A 47 6.77 10.13 6.86
CA ALA A 47 7.93 9.52 7.51
C ALA A 47 8.82 8.76 6.50
N SER A 48 8.21 8.03 5.56
CA SER A 48 8.95 7.33 4.51
C SER A 48 9.71 8.29 3.59
N ARG A 49 9.08 9.40 3.22
CA ARG A 49 9.69 10.42 2.38
C ARG A 49 10.94 11.01 3.03
N ILE A 50 10.85 11.35 4.30
CA ILE A 50 11.99 11.86 5.08
C ILE A 50 13.09 10.80 5.16
N HIS A 51 12.73 9.56 5.47
CA HIS A 51 13.68 8.46 5.59
C HIS A 51 14.47 8.22 4.30
N PHE A 52 13.78 8.09 3.14
CA PHE A 52 14.44 7.86 1.86
C PHE A 52 15.23 9.08 1.37
N SER A 53 14.74 10.31 1.62
CA SER A 53 15.50 11.52 1.31
C SER A 53 16.82 11.59 2.07
N ASN A 54 16.81 11.34 3.36
CA ASN A 54 18.03 11.36 4.17
C ASN A 54 19.07 10.36 3.66
N ARG A 55 18.67 9.12 3.39
CA ARG A 55 19.55 8.07 2.85
C ARG A 55 20.12 8.46 1.48
N PHE A 56 19.31 9.10 0.63
CA PHE A 56 19.79 9.62 -0.65
C PHE A 56 20.88 10.68 -0.49
N TYR A 57 20.69 11.64 0.41
CA TYR A 57 21.70 12.67 0.69
C TYR A 57 22.94 12.13 1.39
N GLU A 58 22.83 11.01 2.10
CA GLU A 58 23.98 10.27 2.67
C GLU A 58 24.75 9.48 1.62
N GLY A 59 24.31 9.48 0.36
CA GLY A 59 25.00 8.85 -0.76
C GLY A 59 24.70 7.37 -0.95
N GLU A 60 23.60 6.89 -0.41
CA GLU A 60 23.18 5.51 -0.64
C GLU A 60 22.78 5.25 -2.10
N ASP A 61 22.96 4.01 -2.55
CA ASP A 61 22.68 3.60 -3.92
C ASP A 61 21.20 3.83 -4.30
N ILE A 62 20.99 4.57 -5.40
CA ILE A 62 19.65 4.94 -5.85
C ILE A 62 18.80 3.73 -6.23
N HIS A 63 19.39 2.66 -6.79
CA HIS A 63 18.64 1.46 -7.15
C HIS A 63 18.10 0.74 -5.91
N THR A 64 18.89 0.71 -4.84
CA THR A 64 18.43 0.20 -3.54
C THR A 64 17.26 1.03 -3.01
N LEU A 65 17.38 2.35 -3.01
CA LEU A 65 16.36 3.26 -2.49
C LEU A 65 15.04 3.17 -3.26
N VAL A 66 15.07 3.14 -4.59
CA VAL A 66 13.83 3.06 -5.40
C VAL A 66 13.13 1.71 -5.26
N ASN A 67 13.88 0.62 -5.11
CA ASN A 67 13.29 -0.70 -4.84
C ASN A 67 12.68 -0.79 -3.44
N GLU A 68 13.34 -0.26 -2.42
CA GLU A 68 12.79 -0.23 -1.06
C GLU A 68 11.57 0.69 -0.95
N SER A 69 11.58 1.82 -1.65
CA SER A 69 10.44 2.73 -1.74
C SER A 69 9.23 2.03 -2.37
N ALA A 70 9.44 1.27 -3.45
CA ALA A 70 8.38 0.48 -4.07
C ALA A 70 7.82 -0.59 -3.11
N ARG A 71 8.69 -1.29 -2.37
CA ARG A 71 8.25 -2.28 -1.35
C ARG A 71 7.46 -1.64 -0.21
N PHE A 72 7.85 -0.45 0.23
CA PHE A 72 7.07 0.29 1.22
C PHE A 72 5.70 0.68 0.66
N ALA A 73 5.62 1.15 -0.59
CA ALA A 73 4.36 1.42 -1.26
C ALA A 73 3.46 0.16 -1.36
N ASP A 74 4.03 -1.01 -1.64
CA ASP A 74 3.29 -2.28 -1.63
C ASP A 74 2.62 -2.55 -0.29
N ILE A 75 3.33 -2.29 0.82
CA ILE A 75 2.78 -2.45 2.17
C ILE A 75 1.64 -1.46 2.41
N MET A 76 1.83 -0.19 2.08
CA MET A 76 0.82 0.86 2.28
C MET A 76 -0.44 0.60 1.47
N ILE A 77 -0.29 0.29 0.18
CA ILE A 77 -1.41 0.02 -0.73
C ILE A 77 -2.15 -1.25 -0.32
N SER A 78 -1.42 -2.31 0.08
CA SER A 78 -2.04 -3.54 0.57
C SER A 78 -2.86 -3.30 1.84
N LEU A 79 -2.35 -2.50 2.77
CA LEU A 79 -3.07 -2.14 3.99
C LEU A 79 -4.29 -1.26 3.70
N ALA A 80 -4.18 -0.32 2.76
CA ALA A 80 -5.30 0.51 2.33
C ALA A 80 -6.38 -0.33 1.62
N TRP A 81 -5.99 -1.22 0.72
CA TRP A 81 -6.91 -2.12 0.03
C TRP A 81 -7.68 -3.01 0.99
N GLN A 82 -7.03 -3.51 2.03
CA GLN A 82 -7.62 -4.36 3.07
C GLN A 82 -8.64 -3.65 3.97
N GLN A 83 -8.75 -2.32 3.90
CA GLN A 83 -9.78 -1.58 4.65
C GLN A 83 -11.19 -1.76 4.07
N TYR A 84 -11.31 -2.33 2.88
CA TYR A 84 -12.57 -2.49 2.16
C TYR A 84 -12.87 -3.94 1.83
N ASP A 85 -14.17 -4.25 1.70
CA ASP A 85 -14.62 -5.58 1.29
C ASP A 85 -14.54 -5.72 -0.23
N TRP A 86 -13.68 -6.63 -0.67
CA TRP A 86 -13.53 -7.02 -2.06
C TRP A 86 -13.80 -8.53 -2.19
N ASP A 87 -14.38 -8.97 -3.29
CA ASP A 87 -14.50 -10.39 -3.62
C ASP A 87 -13.52 -10.81 -4.73
N GLU A 88 -13.68 -12.03 -5.24
CA GLU A 88 -12.78 -12.61 -6.25
C GLU A 88 -12.94 -11.98 -7.64
N ASP A 89 -13.92 -11.11 -7.84
CA ASP A 89 -14.22 -10.46 -9.12
C ASP A 89 -13.43 -9.17 -9.36
N ILE A 90 -12.62 -8.73 -8.40
CA ILE A 90 -11.83 -7.50 -8.48
C ILE A 90 -10.42 -7.71 -7.97
N CYS A 91 -9.46 -7.11 -8.64
CA CYS A 91 -8.07 -7.08 -8.18
C CYS A 91 -7.38 -5.75 -8.48
N LEU A 92 -6.36 -5.44 -7.71
CA LEU A 92 -5.51 -4.28 -7.85
C LEU A 92 -4.17 -4.71 -8.44
N ILE A 93 -3.69 -4.01 -9.46
CA ILE A 93 -2.46 -4.32 -10.18
C ILE A 93 -1.57 -3.08 -10.22
N ALA A 94 -0.33 -3.21 -9.77
CA ALA A 94 0.69 -2.18 -9.95
C ALA A 94 1.14 -2.15 -11.41
N VAL A 95 1.20 -0.98 -12.02
CA VAL A 95 1.63 -0.79 -13.41
C VAL A 95 2.70 0.31 -13.51
N GLY A 96 3.20 0.59 -14.71
CA GLY A 96 4.22 1.61 -14.94
C GLY A 96 5.56 1.33 -14.24
N GLY A 97 6.22 2.37 -13.78
CA GLY A 97 7.48 2.29 -13.03
C GLY A 97 7.30 1.56 -11.71
N TYR A 98 6.24 1.89 -10.99
CA TYR A 98 5.88 1.21 -9.75
C TYR A 98 5.66 -0.30 -9.96
N GLY A 99 4.98 -0.70 -11.04
CA GLY A 99 4.76 -2.12 -11.38
C GLY A 99 6.05 -2.89 -11.68
N ARG A 100 7.14 -2.22 -12.04
CA ARG A 100 8.48 -2.81 -12.19
C ARG A 100 9.30 -2.84 -10.89
N GLY A 101 8.72 -2.40 -9.77
CA GLY A 101 9.42 -2.28 -8.49
C GLY A 101 10.38 -1.09 -8.42
N GLU A 102 10.15 -0.07 -9.25
CA GLU A 102 10.97 1.14 -9.34
C GLU A 102 10.10 2.36 -8.99
N LEU A 103 10.21 2.85 -7.76
CA LEU A 103 9.50 4.04 -7.32
C LEU A 103 10.51 5.14 -6.97
N HIS A 104 10.78 6.01 -7.94
CA HIS A 104 11.63 7.18 -7.75
C HIS A 104 10.96 8.22 -6.85
N PRO A 105 11.74 9.07 -6.16
CA PRO A 105 11.18 10.19 -5.41
C PRO A 105 10.29 11.06 -6.30
N TYR A 106 9.10 11.41 -5.78
CA TYR A 106 8.08 12.20 -6.49
C TYR A 106 7.46 11.54 -7.74
N SER A 107 7.72 10.26 -7.99
CA SER A 107 7.01 9.50 -9.03
C SER A 107 5.58 9.22 -8.61
N ASP A 108 4.68 9.21 -9.59
CA ASP A 108 3.31 8.77 -9.39
C ASP A 108 3.26 7.25 -9.19
N ILE A 109 2.26 6.83 -8.45
CA ILE A 109 1.93 5.41 -8.26
C ILE A 109 0.80 5.08 -9.21
N ASP A 110 1.13 4.35 -10.26
CA ASP A 110 0.15 3.91 -11.26
C ASP A 110 -0.49 2.59 -10.83
N LEU A 111 -1.80 2.61 -10.66
CA LEU A 111 -2.60 1.45 -10.27
C LEU A 111 -3.69 1.16 -11.30
N LEU A 112 -3.86 -0.11 -11.61
CA LEU A 112 -4.95 -0.61 -12.43
C LEU A 112 -5.90 -1.43 -11.56
N ILE A 113 -7.18 -1.07 -11.56
CA ILE A 113 -8.25 -1.86 -10.96
C ILE A 113 -8.88 -2.70 -12.06
N LEU A 114 -8.69 -4.00 -12.00
CA LEU A 114 -9.30 -4.96 -12.92
C LEU A 114 -10.48 -5.65 -12.25
N MET A 115 -11.63 -5.64 -12.92
CA MET A 115 -12.82 -6.27 -12.40
C MET A 115 -13.56 -7.05 -13.47
N ARG A 116 -14.33 -8.04 -13.06
CA ARG A 116 -15.20 -8.79 -13.97
C ARG A 116 -16.28 -7.86 -14.55
N ARG A 117 -16.61 -8.07 -15.80
CA ARG A 117 -17.63 -7.29 -16.54
C ARG A 117 -18.92 -7.14 -15.72
N ASN A 118 -19.51 -5.93 -15.73
CA ASN A 118 -20.77 -5.58 -15.05
C ASN A 118 -20.74 -5.56 -13.51
N LYS A 119 -19.55 -5.52 -12.88
CA LYS A 119 -19.40 -5.44 -11.42
C LYS A 119 -19.06 -4.03 -10.90
N GLY A 120 -18.82 -3.06 -11.80
CA GLY A 120 -18.35 -1.72 -11.42
C GLY A 120 -19.24 -1.01 -10.42
N ALA A 121 -20.57 -1.06 -10.59
CA ALA A 121 -21.52 -0.41 -9.69
C ALA A 121 -21.44 -0.96 -8.24
N ARG A 122 -21.12 -2.25 -8.06
CA ARG A 122 -20.98 -2.89 -6.75
C ARG A 122 -19.83 -2.32 -5.93
N TYR A 123 -18.73 -1.99 -6.60
CA TYR A 123 -17.48 -1.56 -5.94
C TYR A 123 -17.24 -0.06 -5.99
N GLN A 124 -18.11 0.69 -6.68
CA GLN A 124 -17.89 2.13 -6.92
C GLN A 124 -17.58 2.90 -5.62
N ALA A 125 -18.41 2.73 -4.59
CA ALA A 125 -18.21 3.44 -3.32
C ALA A 125 -16.88 3.07 -2.62
N ASN A 126 -16.45 1.80 -2.73
CA ASN A 126 -15.19 1.35 -2.15
C ASN A 126 -14.00 1.89 -2.97
N ILE A 127 -14.11 1.91 -4.29
CA ILE A 127 -13.07 2.47 -5.17
C ILE A 127 -12.90 3.96 -4.92
N GLU A 128 -14.00 4.72 -4.84
CA GLU A 128 -13.96 6.16 -4.57
C GLU A 128 -13.33 6.52 -3.20
N ARG A 129 -13.50 5.64 -2.21
CA ARG A 129 -12.89 5.83 -0.89
C ARG A 129 -11.44 5.37 -0.82
N PHE A 130 -11.08 4.41 -1.65
CA PHE A 130 -9.71 3.89 -1.71
C PHE A 130 -8.77 4.87 -2.44
N LEU A 131 -9.24 5.53 -3.49
CA LEU A 131 -8.49 6.52 -4.29
C LEU A 131 -8.44 7.89 -3.61
#